data_5d70d6ed822b2990c6dba0a80adc682d
#
_entry.id   5d70d6ed822b2990c6dba0a80adc682d
#
_cell.length_a   1.000
_cell.length_b   1.000
_cell.length_c   1.000
_cell.angle_alpha   90.00
_cell.angle_beta   90.00
_cell.angle_gamma   90.00
#
_symmetry.space_group_name_H-M   'P 1'
#
loop_
_entity.id
_entity.type
_entity.pdbx_description
1 polymer ?
#
loop_
_entity_poly.entity_id
_entity_poly.type
_entity_poly.pdbx_seq_one_letter_code
_entity_poly.pdbx_strand_id
1 'polypeptide(L)'
;MNKFTKAIASIMLMMFFAVSCTKPDEPNHGGNNNDLNDSIVDYGDSLNVHDYVDLGLPSGTLWATCNVGADAPEGYGDYFAWGETATKELFDWKSYRYGNFYYERYEMAKYCTNPSYGLDGLVDSLVLLEPDDDAVRARWGAGWRTPTIEEWEELFQNTTGMWTTLNGVKGWRCTASNGNSMFLPAAGYWWADVFNADLGLYWSASLNREFPYRAWGFHFNCDSSHLCGSSDRNRGQSVRAVRSTR
;
A
#
# COMPACT_ATOMS: atom_id res chain seq x y z
N MET A 1 43.61 -27.23 21.35
CA MET A 1 43.06 -27.32 19.98
C MET A 1 41.61 -26.81 20.03
N ASN A 2 41.41 -25.52 19.74
CA ASN A 2 40.10 -24.86 19.81
C ASN A 2 39.51 -24.79 18.39
N LYS A 3 38.40 -25.46 18.21
CA LYS A 3 37.60 -25.32 16.98
C LYS A 3 36.67 -24.13 17.14
N PHE A 4 36.98 -23.01 16.45
CA PHE A 4 36.07 -21.91 16.25
C PHE A 4 35.01 -22.31 15.22
N THR A 5 33.79 -22.46 15.66
CA THR A 5 32.62 -22.60 14.78
C THR A 5 32.23 -21.20 14.32
N LYS A 6 32.48 -20.88 13.05
CA LYS A 6 32.03 -19.65 12.42
C LYS A 6 30.53 -19.79 12.12
N ALA A 7 29.68 -19.06 12.83
CA ALA A 7 28.31 -18.82 12.42
C ALA A 7 28.33 -17.82 11.26
N ILE A 8 27.94 -18.27 10.06
CA ILE A 8 27.75 -17.43 8.89
C ILE A 8 26.35 -16.85 9.02
N ALA A 9 26.27 -15.59 9.47
CA ALA A 9 25.04 -14.81 9.33
C ALA A 9 24.85 -14.49 7.84
N SER A 10 23.85 -15.12 7.23
CA SER A 10 23.44 -14.82 5.85
C SER A 10 22.71 -13.48 5.86
N ILE A 11 23.45 -12.39 5.65
CA ILE A 11 22.87 -11.08 5.35
C ILE A 11 22.40 -11.15 3.91
N MET A 12 21.10 -11.37 3.71
CA MET A 12 20.47 -11.25 2.39
C MET A 12 20.35 -9.75 2.07
N LEU A 13 21.43 -9.20 1.52
CA LEU A 13 21.49 -7.85 0.99
C LEU A 13 20.65 -7.84 -0.29
N MET A 14 19.39 -7.40 -0.24
CA MET A 14 18.65 -7.06 -1.43
C MET A 14 19.27 -5.80 -2.04
N MET A 15 20.18 -5.99 -2.98
CA MET A 15 20.63 -4.91 -3.85
C MET A 15 19.49 -4.56 -4.81
N PHE A 16 18.80 -3.47 -4.53
CA PHE A 16 17.97 -2.81 -5.53
C PHE A 16 18.90 -2.09 -6.50
N PHE A 17 19.05 -2.64 -7.68
CA PHE A 17 19.65 -1.90 -8.79
C PHE A 17 18.65 -0.83 -9.21
N ALA A 18 19.02 0.43 -9.09
CA ALA A 18 18.33 1.53 -9.74
C ALA A 18 18.54 1.39 -11.25
N VAL A 19 17.65 0.69 -11.92
CA VAL A 19 17.60 0.66 -13.38
C VAL A 19 16.76 1.86 -13.80
N SER A 20 17.41 2.85 -14.39
CA SER A 20 16.73 3.97 -15.06
C SER A 20 15.94 3.42 -16.24
N CYS A 21 14.62 3.41 -16.13
CA CYS A 21 13.74 2.97 -17.20
C CYS A 21 13.64 4.05 -18.28
N THR A 22 14.58 4.05 -19.23
CA THR A 22 14.42 4.77 -20.50
C THR A 22 13.98 3.76 -21.56
N LYS A 23 12.67 3.73 -21.90
CA LYS A 23 12.19 3.08 -23.13
C LYS A 23 12.33 4.04 -24.30
N PRO A 24 12.58 3.52 -25.53
CA PRO A 24 12.56 4.34 -26.73
C PRO A 24 11.15 4.84 -27.03
N ASP A 25 11.08 6.05 -27.62
CA ASP A 25 9.86 6.76 -27.98
C ASP A 25 8.96 5.91 -28.89
N GLU A 26 7.71 5.70 -28.46
CA GLU A 26 6.66 5.18 -29.35
C GLU A 26 6.12 6.30 -30.24
N PRO A 27 5.74 5.99 -31.51
CA PRO A 27 5.22 6.99 -32.42
C PRO A 27 3.86 7.50 -31.97
N ASN A 28 3.74 8.82 -31.96
CA ASN A 28 2.57 9.63 -31.66
C ASN A 28 1.37 9.23 -32.54
N HIS A 29 0.42 8.48 -31.98
CA HIS A 29 -0.93 8.36 -32.53
C HIS A 29 -1.85 9.27 -31.74
N GLY A 30 -2.23 10.39 -32.37
CA GLY A 30 -3.27 11.28 -31.93
C GLY A 30 -4.58 10.51 -31.78
N GLY A 31 -4.98 10.25 -30.55
CA GLY A 31 -6.25 9.64 -30.17
C GLY A 31 -7.03 10.63 -29.30
N ASN A 32 -8.23 10.97 -29.73
CA ASN A 32 -9.19 11.85 -29.09
C ASN A 32 -9.34 11.56 -27.58
N ASN A 33 -9.22 12.62 -26.79
CA ASN A 33 -9.59 12.68 -25.38
C ASN A 33 -11.12 12.67 -25.22
N ASN A 34 -11.76 11.52 -25.33
CA ASN A 34 -13.18 11.36 -25.00
C ASN A 34 -13.52 9.92 -24.67
N ASP A 35 -12.90 9.32 -23.68
CA ASP A 35 -13.36 8.04 -23.13
C ASP A 35 -13.05 7.95 -21.61
N LEU A 36 -13.63 8.87 -20.85
CA LEU A 36 -13.90 8.69 -19.42
C LEU A 36 -15.40 8.84 -19.20
N ASN A 37 -16.17 7.94 -19.79
CA ASN A 37 -17.56 7.76 -19.41
C ASN A 37 -17.64 6.72 -18.31
N ASP A 38 -17.09 7.09 -17.14
CA ASP A 38 -17.23 6.33 -15.92
C ASP A 38 -18.64 6.59 -15.38
N SER A 39 -19.42 5.56 -15.21
CA SER A 39 -20.70 5.63 -14.51
C SER A 39 -20.46 5.90 -13.03
N ILE A 40 -20.31 7.19 -12.69
CA ILE A 40 -20.32 7.67 -11.32
C ILE A 40 -21.74 7.50 -10.81
N VAL A 41 -21.97 6.57 -9.92
CA VAL A 41 -23.25 6.43 -9.23
C VAL A 41 -23.18 7.28 -7.96
N ASP A 42 -23.81 8.44 -8.01
CA ASP A 42 -23.99 9.33 -6.86
C ASP A 42 -25.02 8.74 -5.89
N TYR A 43 -24.57 8.37 -4.69
CA TYR A 43 -25.44 8.12 -3.54
C TYR A 43 -25.26 9.24 -2.53
N GLY A 44 -26.21 10.18 -2.58
CA GLY A 44 -26.25 11.34 -1.70
C GLY A 44 -26.27 10.94 -0.22
N ASP A 45 -25.14 11.15 0.44
CA ASP A 45 -25.06 11.50 1.85
C ASP A 45 -24.00 12.59 1.99
N SER A 46 -24.44 13.75 2.41
CA SER A 46 -23.84 15.06 2.20
C SER A 46 -22.66 15.39 3.13
N LEU A 47 -21.78 14.43 3.47
CA LEU A 47 -20.52 14.69 4.17
C LEU A 47 -19.50 13.61 3.77
N ASN A 48 -18.52 13.97 2.95
CA ASN A 48 -17.40 13.14 2.46
C ASN A 48 -17.70 12.19 1.30
N VAL A 49 -18.13 12.72 0.15
CA VAL A 49 -18.26 11.94 -1.09
C VAL A 49 -16.85 11.78 -1.69
N HIS A 50 -16.27 10.60 -1.51
CA HIS A 50 -15.09 10.20 -2.25
C HIS A 50 -15.51 9.33 -3.43
N ASP A 51 -14.99 9.65 -4.63
CA ASP A 51 -15.28 8.91 -5.85
C ASP A 51 -14.71 7.49 -5.77
N TYR A 52 -15.46 6.54 -6.34
CA TYR A 52 -15.07 5.14 -6.40
C TYR A 52 -15.36 4.55 -7.77
N VAL A 53 -14.73 3.43 -8.06
CA VAL A 53 -14.96 2.62 -9.24
C VAL A 53 -15.46 1.24 -8.83
N ASP A 54 -16.50 0.77 -9.52
CA ASP A 54 -16.96 -0.62 -9.46
C ASP A 54 -16.25 -1.43 -10.56
N LEU A 55 -15.30 -2.23 -10.16
CA LEU A 55 -14.54 -3.11 -11.06
C LEU A 55 -15.23 -4.45 -11.29
N GLY A 56 -16.43 -4.67 -10.74
CA GLY A 56 -17.17 -5.92 -10.86
C GLY A 56 -16.44 -7.11 -10.21
N LEU A 57 -15.72 -6.85 -9.10
CA LEU A 57 -14.98 -7.89 -8.39
C LEU A 57 -15.95 -8.87 -7.71
N PRO A 58 -15.58 -10.15 -7.55
CA PRO A 58 -16.43 -11.17 -6.92
C PRO A 58 -16.94 -10.81 -5.52
N SER A 59 -16.13 -10.12 -4.70
CA SER A 59 -16.52 -9.64 -3.38
C SER A 59 -17.51 -8.47 -3.40
N GLY A 60 -17.64 -7.78 -4.55
CA GLY A 60 -18.36 -6.50 -4.65
C GLY A 60 -17.63 -5.33 -4.01
N THR A 61 -16.33 -5.46 -3.71
CA THR A 61 -15.52 -4.37 -3.17
C THR A 61 -15.39 -3.22 -4.17
N LEU A 62 -15.73 -2.01 -3.72
CA LEU A 62 -15.56 -0.78 -4.48
C LEU A 62 -14.25 -0.11 -4.09
N TRP A 63 -13.50 0.36 -5.08
CA TRP A 63 -12.18 0.97 -4.89
C TRP A 63 -12.25 2.48 -5.10
N ALA A 64 -11.63 3.24 -4.21
CA ALA A 64 -11.50 4.68 -4.39
C ALA A 64 -10.70 5.01 -5.65
N THR A 65 -11.06 6.11 -6.33
CA THR A 65 -10.34 6.56 -7.53
C THR A 65 -8.99 7.21 -7.20
N CYS A 66 -8.86 7.79 -6.01
CA CYS A 66 -7.66 8.51 -5.55
C CYS A 66 -7.03 7.86 -4.31
N ASN A 67 -5.74 8.13 -4.06
CA ASN A 67 -5.10 7.81 -2.78
C ASN A 67 -5.65 8.71 -1.67
N VAL A 68 -5.59 8.26 -0.42
CA VAL A 68 -5.92 9.11 0.74
C VAL A 68 -5.01 10.34 0.75
N GLY A 69 -5.61 11.54 0.83
CA GLY A 69 -4.90 12.82 0.75
C GLY A 69 -4.63 13.34 -0.67
N ALA A 70 -5.14 12.67 -1.72
CA ALA A 70 -5.04 13.14 -3.09
C ALA A 70 -6.43 13.56 -3.64
N ASP A 71 -6.42 14.57 -4.53
CA ASP A 71 -7.61 15.11 -5.19
C ASP A 71 -7.76 14.60 -6.64
N ALA A 72 -6.79 13.82 -7.14
CA ALA A 72 -6.79 13.27 -8.49
C ALA A 72 -6.18 11.86 -8.51
N PRO A 73 -6.58 10.99 -9.48
CA PRO A 73 -6.13 9.59 -9.54
C PRO A 73 -4.61 9.42 -9.60
N GLU A 74 -3.90 10.37 -10.22
CA GLU A 74 -2.45 10.40 -10.33
C GLU A 74 -1.75 11.03 -9.12
N GLY A 75 -2.49 11.61 -8.18
CA GLY A 75 -1.95 12.21 -6.96
C GLY A 75 -1.37 11.14 -6.03
N TYR A 76 -0.19 11.41 -5.47
CA TYR A 76 0.48 10.48 -4.54
C TYR A 76 -0.26 10.35 -3.21
N GLY A 77 -0.93 11.44 -2.78
CA GLY A 77 -1.61 11.52 -1.50
C GLY A 77 -0.66 11.56 -0.32
N ASP A 78 -1.20 11.25 0.83
CA ASP A 78 -0.49 11.21 2.10
C ASP A 78 0.21 9.85 2.31
N TYR A 79 1.25 9.86 3.14
CA TYR A 79 1.98 8.66 3.53
C TYR A 79 1.73 8.35 5.00
N PHE A 80 1.51 7.08 5.30
CA PHE A 80 1.22 6.62 6.66
C PHE A 80 2.16 5.47 7.03
N ALA A 81 2.61 5.45 8.28
CA ALA A 81 3.13 4.22 8.86
C ALA A 81 1.94 3.29 9.19
N TRP A 82 2.14 1.99 9.12
CA TRP A 82 1.05 1.03 9.27
C TRP A 82 0.38 1.11 10.65
N GLY A 83 -0.93 1.32 10.67
CA GLY A 83 -1.71 1.50 11.90
C GLY A 83 -1.67 2.92 12.46
N GLU A 84 -0.97 3.87 11.84
CA GLU A 84 -1.00 5.27 12.21
C GLU A 84 -1.97 6.06 11.33
N THR A 85 -2.72 6.96 11.92
CA THR A 85 -3.78 7.74 11.25
C THR A 85 -3.36 9.17 10.91
N ALA A 86 -2.20 9.60 11.38
CA ALA A 86 -1.60 10.88 11.09
C ALA A 86 -0.35 10.72 10.21
N THR A 87 -0.11 11.71 9.37
CA THR A 87 1.15 11.86 8.62
C THR A 87 2.27 12.34 9.54
N LYS A 88 3.52 12.09 9.15
CA LYS A 88 4.70 12.56 9.88
C LYS A 88 5.87 12.80 8.93
N GLU A 89 6.90 13.50 9.38
CA GLU A 89 8.09 13.79 8.58
C GLU A 89 9.15 12.69 8.66
N LEU A 90 9.17 11.92 9.75
CA LEU A 90 10.17 10.90 10.00
C LEU A 90 9.52 9.51 10.15
N PHE A 91 9.85 8.60 9.22
CA PHE A 91 9.31 7.23 9.18
C PHE A 91 10.35 6.22 9.66
N ASP A 92 10.70 6.28 10.93
CA ASP A 92 11.64 5.37 11.59
C ASP A 92 11.01 4.63 12.78
N TRP A 93 11.73 3.67 13.33
CA TRP A 93 11.25 2.88 14.47
C TRP A 93 11.14 3.71 15.76
N LYS A 94 11.87 4.82 15.90
CA LYS A 94 11.79 5.67 17.10
C LYS A 94 10.52 6.51 17.11
N SER A 95 10.02 6.87 15.94
CA SER A 95 8.78 7.64 15.77
C SER A 95 7.55 6.77 15.60
N TYR A 96 7.71 5.44 15.48
CA TYR A 96 6.60 4.52 15.23
C TYR A 96 5.81 4.23 16.52
N ARG A 97 4.47 4.38 16.44
CA ARG A 97 3.56 4.33 17.60
C ARG A 97 3.48 2.96 18.27
N TYR A 98 3.51 1.88 17.50
CA TYR A 98 3.18 0.53 17.96
C TYR A 98 4.37 -0.39 18.11
N GLY A 99 5.56 0.15 18.22
CA GLY A 99 6.77 -0.63 18.47
C GLY A 99 8.03 0.14 18.21
N ASN A 100 9.14 -0.52 18.51
CA ASN A 100 10.46 0.03 18.27
C ASN A 100 11.43 -1.05 17.77
N PHE A 101 12.62 -0.61 17.37
CA PHE A 101 13.76 -1.47 17.07
C PHE A 101 14.96 -0.96 17.89
N TYR A 102 15.34 -1.75 18.89
CA TYR A 102 16.37 -1.39 19.83
C TYR A 102 17.30 -2.57 20.10
N TYR A 103 18.63 -2.35 20.12
CA TYR A 103 19.64 -3.39 20.28
C TYR A 103 19.39 -4.63 19.38
N GLU A 104 19.17 -4.39 18.08
CA GLU A 104 18.90 -5.42 17.07
C GLU A 104 17.66 -6.28 17.36
N ARG A 105 16.72 -5.78 18.15
CA ARG A 105 15.49 -6.46 18.53
C ARG A 105 14.28 -5.59 18.23
N TYR A 106 13.25 -6.20 17.66
CA TYR A 106 11.93 -5.57 17.52
C TYR A 106 11.13 -5.78 18.81
N GLU A 107 10.40 -4.76 19.22
CA GLU A 107 9.52 -4.78 20.40
C GLU A 107 8.18 -4.13 20.02
N MET A 108 7.20 -4.98 19.66
CA MET A 108 5.89 -4.53 19.25
C MET A 108 4.96 -4.35 20.45
N ALA A 109 4.34 -3.18 20.56
CA ALA A 109 3.40 -2.83 21.63
C ALA A 109 1.93 -3.09 21.24
N LYS A 110 1.64 -3.43 19.97
CA LYS A 110 0.32 -3.79 19.45
C LYS A 110 0.46 -4.55 18.13
N TYR A 111 -0.54 -5.37 17.79
CA TYR A 111 -0.54 -6.23 16.59
C TYR A 111 0.67 -7.17 16.60
N CYS A 112 0.76 -8.00 17.61
CA CYS A 112 1.86 -8.93 17.76
C CYS A 112 1.34 -10.36 17.98
N THR A 113 1.65 -11.24 17.03
CA THR A 113 1.25 -12.65 17.04
C THR A 113 2.34 -13.59 17.57
N ASN A 114 3.55 -13.04 17.82
CA ASN A 114 4.71 -13.84 18.22
C ASN A 114 5.44 -13.16 19.40
N PRO A 115 5.49 -13.80 20.58
CA PRO A 115 6.08 -13.20 21.78
C PRO A 115 7.56 -12.85 21.64
N SER A 116 8.27 -13.42 20.66
CA SER A 116 9.68 -13.06 20.39
C SER A 116 9.84 -11.64 19.84
N TYR A 117 8.75 -11.05 19.32
CA TYR A 117 8.72 -9.68 18.80
C TYR A 117 7.86 -8.75 19.65
N GLY A 118 7.16 -9.25 20.64
CA GLY A 118 6.31 -8.46 21.51
C GLY A 118 7.08 -7.80 22.65
N LEU A 119 6.73 -6.55 22.96
CA LEU A 119 7.22 -5.87 24.15
C LEU A 119 6.82 -6.68 25.39
N ASP A 120 7.81 -7.04 26.22
CA ASP A 120 7.61 -7.90 27.39
C ASP A 120 6.88 -9.22 27.09
N GLY A 121 7.04 -9.75 25.85
CA GLY A 121 6.40 -10.99 25.41
C GLY A 121 4.93 -10.82 25.01
N LEU A 122 4.48 -9.62 24.71
CA LEU A 122 3.11 -9.32 24.28
C LEU A 122 2.67 -10.21 23.10
N VAL A 123 1.45 -10.75 23.21
CA VAL A 123 0.69 -11.35 22.11
C VAL A 123 -0.76 -10.90 22.25
N ASP A 124 -1.30 -10.19 21.25
CA ASP A 124 -2.67 -9.68 21.28
C ASP A 124 -3.60 -10.32 20.23
N SER A 125 -3.07 -11.16 19.35
CA SER A 125 -3.81 -11.86 18.29
C SER A 125 -4.49 -10.93 17.25
N LEU A 126 -4.23 -9.63 17.27
CA LEU A 126 -4.75 -8.68 16.30
C LEU A 126 -3.98 -8.84 14.98
N VAL A 127 -4.70 -9.17 13.92
CA VAL A 127 -4.09 -9.46 12.60
C VAL A 127 -4.61 -8.55 11.48
N LEU A 128 -5.59 -7.73 11.80
CA LEU A 128 -6.13 -6.67 10.94
C LEU A 128 -6.17 -5.36 11.72
N LEU A 129 -6.00 -4.25 11.01
CA LEU A 129 -6.15 -2.93 11.61
C LEU A 129 -7.51 -2.79 12.30
N GLU A 130 -7.51 -2.35 13.54
CA GLU A 130 -8.72 -1.91 14.23
C GLU A 130 -9.22 -0.59 13.63
N PRO A 131 -10.50 -0.27 13.74
CA PRO A 131 -11.09 0.95 13.19
C PRO A 131 -10.38 2.25 13.58
N ASP A 132 -9.87 2.33 14.81
CA ASP A 132 -9.21 3.52 15.35
C ASP A 132 -7.75 3.68 14.86
N ASP A 133 -7.19 2.63 14.26
CA ASP A 133 -5.84 2.60 13.72
C ASP A 133 -5.82 2.60 12.18
N ASP A 134 -6.99 2.72 11.56
CA ASP A 134 -7.13 2.78 10.11
C ASP A 134 -7.12 4.22 9.60
N ALA A 135 -6.05 4.60 8.87
CA ALA A 135 -5.89 5.93 8.31
C ALA A 135 -7.06 6.34 7.40
N VAL A 136 -7.64 5.39 6.65
CA VAL A 136 -8.80 5.66 5.80
C VAL A 136 -10.01 6.04 6.64
N ARG A 137 -10.33 5.26 7.66
CA ARG A 137 -11.47 5.55 8.55
C ARG A 137 -11.31 6.88 9.26
N ALA A 138 -10.10 7.18 9.72
CA ALA A 138 -9.82 8.44 10.38
C ALA A 138 -10.00 9.67 9.46
N ARG A 139 -9.71 9.52 8.16
CA ARG A 139 -9.76 10.62 7.18
C ARG A 139 -11.11 10.70 6.44
N TRP A 140 -11.72 9.54 6.11
CA TRP A 140 -12.88 9.44 5.23
C TRP A 140 -14.15 8.91 5.91
N GLY A 141 -14.05 8.56 7.19
CA GLY A 141 -15.17 8.07 7.99
C GLY A 141 -15.44 6.55 7.86
N ALA A 142 -16.42 6.08 8.61
CA ALA A 142 -16.68 4.65 8.84
C ALA A 142 -17.14 3.86 7.60
N GLY A 143 -17.57 4.52 6.54
CA GLY A 143 -17.97 3.88 5.27
C GLY A 143 -16.79 3.38 4.44
N TRP A 144 -15.57 3.82 4.75
CA TRP A 144 -14.34 3.51 4.05
C TRP A 144 -13.33 2.83 4.98
N ARG A 145 -12.42 2.06 4.43
CA ARG A 145 -11.32 1.39 5.16
C ARG A 145 -10.12 1.09 4.28
N THR A 146 -9.02 0.76 4.90
CA THR A 146 -7.87 0.18 4.21
C THR A 146 -8.22 -1.23 3.71
N PRO A 147 -7.87 -1.62 2.47
CA PRO A 147 -8.13 -2.96 1.96
C PRO A 147 -7.30 -4.01 2.68
N THR A 148 -7.83 -5.23 2.78
CA THR A 148 -7.04 -6.38 3.25
C THR A 148 -6.08 -6.87 2.17
N ILE A 149 -5.18 -7.78 2.52
CA ILE A 149 -4.27 -8.36 1.52
C ILE A 149 -5.03 -9.23 0.52
N GLU A 150 -6.08 -9.92 0.97
CA GLU A 150 -6.94 -10.75 0.13
C GLU A 150 -7.71 -9.90 -0.90
N GLU A 151 -8.09 -8.66 -0.56
CA GLU A 151 -8.73 -7.73 -1.51
C GLU A 151 -7.74 -7.19 -2.54
N TRP A 152 -6.48 -6.98 -2.18
CA TRP A 152 -5.42 -6.68 -3.15
C TRP A 152 -5.18 -7.87 -4.09
N GLU A 153 -5.16 -9.10 -3.57
CA GLU A 153 -5.02 -10.32 -4.37
C GLU A 153 -6.21 -10.51 -5.31
N GLU A 154 -7.44 -10.28 -4.82
CA GLU A 154 -8.65 -10.35 -5.64
C GLU A 154 -8.64 -9.32 -6.77
N LEU A 155 -8.34 -8.04 -6.46
CA LEU A 155 -8.18 -6.99 -7.48
C LEU A 155 -7.24 -7.46 -8.58
N PHE A 156 -6.11 -7.97 -8.17
CA PHE A 156 -5.04 -8.36 -9.07
C PHE A 156 -5.43 -9.57 -9.94
N GLN A 157 -6.09 -10.57 -9.38
CA GLN A 157 -6.53 -11.77 -10.09
C GLN A 157 -7.67 -11.49 -11.09
N ASN A 158 -8.46 -10.43 -10.88
CA ASN A 158 -9.64 -10.09 -11.65
C ASN A 158 -9.47 -8.87 -12.57
N THR A 159 -8.27 -8.31 -12.65
CA THR A 159 -7.96 -7.19 -13.54
C THR A 159 -6.73 -7.47 -14.41
N THR A 160 -6.68 -6.83 -15.57
CA THR A 160 -5.44 -6.76 -16.35
C THR A 160 -4.67 -5.51 -15.95
N GLY A 161 -3.46 -5.71 -15.46
CA GLY A 161 -2.59 -4.63 -15.04
C GLY A 161 -1.62 -4.18 -16.13
N MET A 162 -1.36 -2.88 -16.21
CA MET A 162 -0.40 -2.32 -17.16
C MET A 162 0.35 -1.14 -16.55
N TRP A 163 1.68 -1.15 -16.66
CA TRP A 163 2.49 0.03 -16.37
C TRP A 163 2.23 1.11 -17.41
N THR A 164 1.88 2.30 -16.99
CA THR A 164 1.53 3.41 -17.89
C THR A 164 1.77 4.76 -17.22
N THR A 165 1.40 5.83 -17.92
CA THR A 165 1.47 7.21 -17.43
C THR A 165 0.10 7.85 -17.52
N LEU A 166 -0.33 8.52 -16.44
CA LEU A 166 -1.53 9.35 -16.39
C LEU A 166 -1.11 10.78 -16.00
N ASN A 167 -1.44 11.75 -16.84
CA ASN A 167 -1.09 13.18 -16.63
C ASN A 167 0.40 13.41 -16.23
N GLY A 168 1.32 12.65 -16.85
CA GLY A 168 2.75 12.75 -16.57
C GLY A 168 3.25 11.92 -15.38
N VAL A 169 2.37 11.30 -14.61
CA VAL A 169 2.71 10.46 -13.46
C VAL A 169 2.72 8.99 -13.87
N LYS A 170 3.84 8.30 -13.64
CA LYS A 170 3.97 6.86 -13.87
C LYS A 170 3.17 6.08 -12.83
N GLY A 171 2.65 4.92 -13.22
CA GLY A 171 1.89 4.08 -12.31
C GLY A 171 1.35 2.82 -12.97
N TRP A 172 0.47 2.15 -12.27
CA TRP A 172 -0.17 0.91 -12.67
C TRP A 172 -1.66 1.12 -12.92
N ARG A 173 -2.12 0.79 -14.12
CA ARG A 173 -3.56 0.79 -14.44
C ARG A 173 -4.09 -0.62 -14.30
N CYS A 174 -5.10 -0.80 -13.46
CA CYS A 174 -5.88 -2.04 -13.35
C CYS A 174 -7.16 -1.86 -14.18
N THR A 175 -7.40 -2.75 -15.15
CA THR A 175 -8.60 -2.76 -16.00
C THR A 175 -9.36 -4.05 -15.79
N ALA A 176 -10.61 -3.95 -15.40
CA ALA A 176 -11.49 -5.08 -15.14
C ALA A 176 -12.23 -5.54 -16.42
N SER A 177 -12.85 -6.72 -16.35
CA SER A 177 -13.59 -7.31 -17.48
C SER A 177 -14.85 -6.53 -17.87
N ASN A 178 -15.40 -5.72 -16.96
CA ASN A 178 -16.53 -4.82 -17.24
C ASN A 178 -16.11 -3.53 -17.98
N GLY A 179 -14.81 -3.34 -18.25
CA GLY A 179 -14.25 -2.18 -18.93
C GLY A 179 -13.83 -1.05 -18.00
N ASN A 180 -14.24 -1.06 -16.74
CA ASN A 180 -13.85 -0.06 -15.77
C ASN A 180 -12.39 -0.24 -15.37
N SER A 181 -11.74 0.87 -15.01
CA SER A 181 -10.33 0.84 -14.63
C SER A 181 -10.02 1.83 -13.50
N MET A 182 -8.96 1.56 -12.77
CA MET A 182 -8.37 2.50 -11.82
C MET A 182 -6.87 2.64 -12.04
N PHE A 183 -6.33 3.78 -11.63
CA PHE A 183 -4.90 4.07 -11.71
C PHE A 183 -4.29 4.13 -10.31
N LEU A 184 -3.17 3.46 -10.14
CA LEU A 184 -2.34 3.47 -8.93
C LEU A 184 -1.03 4.18 -9.25
N PRO A 185 -0.78 5.42 -8.83
CA PRO A 185 0.48 6.08 -9.08
C PRO A 185 1.66 5.34 -8.41
N ALA A 186 2.81 5.36 -9.06
CA ALA A 186 4.07 4.90 -8.48
C ALA A 186 4.56 5.92 -7.44
N ALA A 187 3.81 6.00 -6.35
CA ALA A 187 3.93 7.03 -5.33
C ALA A 187 5.16 6.85 -4.43
N GLY A 188 5.97 5.80 -4.61
CA GLY A 188 7.13 5.56 -3.77
C GLY A 188 6.80 5.23 -2.33
N TYR A 189 7.78 5.43 -1.45
CA TYR A 189 7.63 5.30 0.00
C TYR A 189 8.72 6.09 0.75
N TRP A 190 8.47 6.36 2.02
CA TRP A 190 9.44 6.96 2.93
C TRP A 190 10.08 5.92 3.84
N TRP A 191 11.40 6.01 3.98
CA TRP A 191 12.19 5.28 4.96
C TRP A 191 13.08 6.26 5.69
N ALA A 192 12.85 6.43 6.99
CA ALA A 192 13.34 7.56 7.77
C ALA A 192 12.95 8.89 7.10
N ASP A 193 13.89 9.72 6.70
CA ASP A 193 13.74 10.97 5.96
C ASP A 193 14.08 10.84 4.47
N VAL A 194 14.27 9.60 3.97
CA VAL A 194 14.62 9.32 2.57
C VAL A 194 13.39 8.87 1.78
N PHE A 195 13.07 9.61 0.72
CA PHE A 195 12.03 9.24 -0.23
C PHE A 195 12.58 8.30 -1.31
N ASN A 196 11.92 7.19 -1.53
CA ASN A 196 12.23 6.20 -2.56
C ASN A 196 11.15 6.24 -3.64
N ALA A 197 11.53 6.71 -4.84
CA ALA A 197 10.65 6.92 -5.98
C ALA A 197 10.55 5.71 -6.92
N ASP A 198 9.79 5.89 -8.03
CA ASP A 198 9.69 4.99 -9.19
C ASP A 198 9.13 3.58 -8.92
N LEU A 199 8.39 3.42 -7.82
CA LEU A 199 7.66 2.19 -7.51
C LEU A 199 6.38 2.52 -6.74
N GLY A 200 5.39 1.66 -6.77
CA GLY A 200 4.19 1.78 -5.95
C GLY A 200 4.25 0.83 -4.76
N LEU A 201 4.10 1.38 -3.55
CA LEU A 201 3.91 0.62 -2.33
C LEU A 201 2.66 1.12 -1.64
N TYR A 202 1.74 0.19 -1.42
CA TYR A 202 0.44 0.47 -0.82
C TYR A 202 0.20 -0.45 0.36
N TRP A 203 -0.18 0.11 1.50
CA TRP A 203 -0.54 -0.70 2.66
C TRP A 203 -1.82 -1.51 2.43
N SER A 204 -1.86 -2.69 3.02
CA SER A 204 -3.10 -3.39 3.38
C SER A 204 -3.38 -3.25 4.87
N ALA A 205 -4.59 -3.61 5.28
CA ALA A 205 -4.96 -3.69 6.70
C ALA A 205 -4.37 -4.93 7.39
N SER A 206 -3.70 -5.84 6.65
CA SER A 206 -3.32 -7.16 7.13
C SER A 206 -1.90 -7.19 7.70
N LEU A 207 -1.77 -7.68 8.95
CA LEU A 207 -0.49 -7.93 9.60
C LEU A 207 0.23 -9.12 8.93
N ASN A 208 1.55 -9.07 8.83
CA ASN A 208 2.35 -10.25 8.60
C ASN A 208 2.49 -11.06 9.92
N ARG A 209 1.77 -12.18 10.01
CA ARG A 209 1.71 -12.97 11.26
C ARG A 209 3.03 -13.63 11.64
N GLU A 210 3.87 -13.95 10.67
CA GLU A 210 5.17 -14.58 10.90
C GLU A 210 6.18 -13.55 11.41
N PHE A 211 6.14 -12.35 10.84
CA PHE A 211 7.01 -11.23 11.19
C PHE A 211 6.16 -10.03 11.59
N PRO A 212 5.65 -9.95 12.83
CA PRO A 212 4.69 -8.91 13.24
C PRO A 212 5.24 -7.49 13.30
N TYR A 213 6.53 -7.28 13.08
CA TYR A 213 7.12 -5.97 12.80
C TYR A 213 6.89 -5.53 11.34
N ARG A 214 6.27 -6.37 10.51
CA ARG A 214 5.90 -6.10 9.11
C ARG A 214 4.40 -6.20 8.90
N ALA A 215 3.92 -5.52 7.86
CA ALA A 215 2.56 -5.65 7.38
C ALA A 215 2.54 -5.91 5.87
N TRP A 216 1.46 -6.54 5.41
CA TRP A 216 1.27 -6.83 4.00
C TRP A 216 0.86 -5.57 3.23
N GLY A 217 1.16 -5.58 1.94
CA GLY A 217 0.77 -4.53 1.01
C GLY A 217 0.91 -4.97 -0.43
N PHE A 218 0.50 -4.11 -1.34
CA PHE A 218 0.65 -4.30 -2.77
C PHE A 218 1.84 -3.48 -3.29
N HIS A 219 2.75 -4.14 -3.99
CA HIS A 219 3.99 -3.56 -4.52
C HIS A 219 4.06 -3.77 -6.03
N PHE A 220 4.47 -2.74 -6.78
CA PHE A 220 4.70 -2.82 -8.23
C PHE A 220 5.80 -1.84 -8.68
N ASN A 221 6.38 -2.12 -9.85
CA ASN A 221 7.41 -1.31 -10.48
C ASN A 221 7.28 -1.29 -12.02
N CYS A 222 8.22 -0.63 -12.69
CA CYS A 222 8.22 -0.49 -14.16
C CYS A 222 8.46 -1.80 -14.93
N ASP A 223 9.03 -2.82 -14.31
CA ASP A 223 9.28 -4.12 -14.95
C ASP A 223 8.01 -4.97 -15.04
N SER A 224 6.84 -4.35 -14.77
CA SER A 224 5.55 -5.01 -14.67
C SER A 224 5.53 -6.15 -13.63
N SER A 225 6.52 -6.19 -12.76
CA SER A 225 6.50 -7.04 -11.59
C SER A 225 5.64 -6.39 -10.51
N HIS A 226 4.74 -7.19 -9.99
CA HIS A 226 3.84 -6.79 -8.94
C HIS A 226 3.66 -7.98 -8.02
N LEU A 227 3.50 -7.72 -6.76
CA LEU A 227 3.31 -8.78 -5.77
C LEU A 227 2.63 -8.24 -4.51
N CYS A 228 1.92 -9.12 -3.84
CA CYS A 228 1.58 -8.92 -2.45
C CYS A 228 2.84 -9.20 -1.62
N GLY A 229 3.42 -8.15 -1.08
CA GLY A 229 4.66 -8.20 -0.31
C GLY A 229 4.47 -7.63 1.09
N SER A 230 5.46 -7.77 1.94
CA SER A 230 5.40 -7.16 3.27
C SER A 230 6.56 -6.20 3.50
N SER A 231 6.26 -5.10 4.18
CA SER A 231 7.22 -4.05 4.54
C SER A 231 7.24 -3.81 6.05
N ASP A 232 8.32 -3.26 6.55
CA ASP A 232 8.42 -2.84 7.94
C ASP A 232 7.37 -1.76 8.23
N ARG A 233 6.64 -1.91 9.34
CA ARG A 233 5.45 -1.12 9.68
C ARG A 233 5.73 0.37 9.87
N ASN A 234 6.97 0.75 10.18
CA ASN A 234 7.39 2.13 10.36
C ASN A 234 7.56 2.92 9.05
N ARG A 235 7.54 2.26 7.88
CA ARG A 235 7.70 2.94 6.60
C ARG A 235 6.46 3.75 6.24
N GLY A 236 6.67 4.90 5.59
CA GLY A 236 5.58 5.70 5.04
C GLY A 236 5.17 5.18 3.67
N GLN A 237 3.97 4.62 3.55
CA GLN A 237 3.41 4.16 2.28
C GLN A 237 2.05 4.79 2.01
N SER A 238 1.65 4.82 0.74
CA SER A 238 0.33 5.27 0.32
C SER A 238 -0.77 4.30 0.77
N VAL A 239 -1.99 4.81 0.85
CA VAL A 239 -3.19 4.01 1.12
C VAL A 239 -4.23 4.30 0.04
N ARG A 240 -4.77 3.25 -0.58
CA ARG A 240 -5.93 3.29 -1.46
C ARG A 240 -7.12 2.71 -0.71
N ALA A 241 -8.17 3.50 -0.57
CA ALA A 241 -9.34 3.11 0.19
C ALA A 241 -10.26 2.14 -0.55
N VAL A 242 -11.00 1.35 0.22
CA VAL A 242 -12.09 0.51 -0.26
C VAL A 242 -13.34 0.70 0.58
N ARG A 243 -14.49 0.34 -0.01
CA ARG A 243 -15.78 0.22 0.67
C ARG A 243 -16.54 -0.99 0.16
N SER A 244 -17.44 -1.54 0.99
CA SER A 244 -18.31 -2.62 0.56
C SER A 244 -19.55 -2.07 -0.17
N THR A 245 -20.01 -2.76 -1.20
CA THR A 245 -21.39 -2.63 -1.66
C THR A 245 -22.30 -3.20 -0.57
N ARG A 246 -23.31 -2.49 -0.17
CA ARG A 246 -24.41 -3.06 0.59
C ARG A 246 -25.53 -3.48 -0.34
#